data_eb0a88f7c46629d1e922c38ed66c480a
#
_entry.id   eb0a88f7c46629d1e922c38ed66c480a
#
_cell.length_a   1.000
_cell.length_b   1.000
_cell.length_c   1.000
_cell.angle_alpha   90.00
_cell.angle_beta   90.00
_cell.angle_gamma   90.00
#
_symmetry.space_group_name_H-M   'P 1'
#
loop_
_entity.id
_entity.type
_entity.pdbx_description
1 polymer ?
#
loop_
_entity_poly.entity_id
_entity_poly.type
_entity_poly.pdbx_seq_one_letter_code
_entity_poly.pdbx_strand_id
1 'polypeptide(L)'
;MSRLTSKQRQELHKAIYQYVEQIIASSESDTDLLPKLEHLLEINPSQTETIVSNYLEKKWTTVVRLQKKILDLENEVVSYKSLLDSLSQNGSNGSAVVLPRDKLGWLPNINSKTYKTSSNQLVTSVAVHPSLPLVVAGCSDGSLISWSIVNDSSGIPEKNVAAHTRGVTSLQWSPFPVALADTGPKDWLMATSSSDLTVKIWESDTLKHVRTLTGHEHTVSSVCFSPSNPSILYTASRDHSVRVWDLKSGICIRKFVGHSEWVRDVDAASVEHKLALGDTRSSMGDFLLTCSNDQSIRLSHADTGIGLALLLGHTHVIECVKFLPHLSNKYIDGFVLQNLDKFNYLTEEIVNDPSYIQTLGYKYCVSAGRDNLIKLWLLPPPAFRPNRPPAPSILNNSQGWHLADLIGHQSWVKSLCIHPGGRFIISGADDKTIRVWDLSTLIEKGSVLCGKILQAHESFVNSVHMASFEVEFNKNDERTEEAILKKIESNMRCIFVTGGVDKTVRLWS
;
A
#
# COMPACT_ATOMS: atom_id res chain seq x y z
N MET A 1 13.07 45.98 -13.20
CA MET A 1 11.81 46.48 -12.65
C MET A 1 11.26 45.45 -11.66
N SER A 2 11.06 45.84 -10.41
CA SER A 2 10.75 44.91 -9.34
C SER A 2 9.32 44.33 -9.53
N ARG A 3 9.25 43.00 -9.72
CA ARG A 3 8.00 42.23 -9.81
C ARG A 3 7.31 42.02 -8.45
N LEU A 4 7.82 42.65 -7.38
CA LEU A 4 7.30 42.46 -6.02
C LEU A 4 6.34 43.62 -5.67
N THR A 5 5.23 43.27 -5.07
CA THR A 5 4.31 44.28 -4.47
C THR A 5 4.99 44.95 -3.27
N SER A 6 4.53 46.15 -2.88
CA SER A 6 5.07 46.89 -1.74
C SER A 6 5.08 46.07 -0.44
N LYS A 7 4.01 45.31 -0.21
CA LYS A 7 3.88 44.41 0.95
C LYS A 7 4.91 43.26 0.89
N GLN A 8 5.10 42.65 -0.27
CA GLN A 8 6.08 41.56 -0.45
C GLN A 8 7.52 42.07 -0.28
N ARG A 9 7.80 43.30 -0.68
CA ARG A 9 9.09 43.95 -0.49
C ARG A 9 9.38 44.20 0.99
N GLN A 10 8.40 44.72 1.75
CA GLN A 10 8.54 44.91 3.19
C GLN A 10 8.76 43.61 3.95
N GLU A 11 8.06 42.54 3.61
CA GLU A 11 8.28 41.21 4.21
C GLU A 11 9.67 40.65 3.89
N LEU A 12 10.16 40.86 2.67
CA LEU A 12 11.50 40.47 2.26
C LEU A 12 12.59 41.23 3.02
N HIS A 13 12.42 42.56 3.17
CA HIS A 13 13.32 43.41 3.92
C HIS A 13 13.41 42.96 5.39
N LYS A 14 12.26 42.69 6.03
CA LYS A 14 12.22 42.14 7.42
C LYS A 14 12.93 40.80 7.53
N ALA A 15 12.74 39.92 6.58
CA ALA A 15 13.37 38.60 6.57
C ALA A 15 14.89 38.66 6.39
N ILE A 16 15.38 39.58 5.54
CA ILE A 16 16.83 39.83 5.35
C ILE A 16 17.44 40.39 6.63
N TYR A 17 16.77 41.35 7.26
CA TYR A 17 17.26 41.95 8.49
C TYR A 17 17.44 40.89 9.60
N GLN A 18 16.47 40.05 9.83
CA GLN A 18 16.55 38.98 10.82
C GLN A 18 17.64 37.95 10.53
N TYR A 19 17.82 37.58 9.26
CA TYR A 19 18.86 36.63 8.87
C TYR A 19 20.24 37.20 9.17
N VAL A 20 20.48 38.48 8.85
CA VAL A 20 21.73 39.16 9.16
C VAL A 20 21.95 39.34 10.66
N GLU A 21 20.88 39.66 11.41
CA GLU A 21 20.92 39.75 12.89
C GLU A 21 21.37 38.43 13.53
N GLN A 22 20.86 37.29 13.05
CA GLN A 22 21.25 35.96 13.52
C GLN A 22 22.71 35.63 13.19
N ILE A 23 23.20 36.02 12.02
CA ILE A 23 24.62 35.80 11.62
C ILE A 23 25.53 36.64 12.50
N ILE A 24 25.21 37.92 12.72
CA ILE A 24 26.00 38.82 13.57
C ILE A 24 25.99 38.37 15.02
N ALA A 25 24.86 37.87 15.52
CA ALA A 25 24.77 37.32 16.89
C ALA A 25 25.61 36.04 17.07
N SER A 26 25.91 35.32 15.99
CA SER A 26 26.75 34.11 16.01
C SER A 26 28.25 34.39 15.71
N SER A 27 28.62 35.60 15.24
CA SER A 27 29.96 36.02 14.97
C SER A 27 30.28 37.28 15.81
N GLU A 28 31.32 37.25 16.64
CA GLU A 28 31.75 38.37 17.51
C GLU A 28 32.24 39.63 16.77
N SER A 29 31.89 39.85 15.50
CA SER A 29 32.39 40.93 14.67
C SER A 29 31.27 41.84 14.13
N ASP A 30 31.45 43.13 14.36
CA ASP A 30 30.77 44.29 13.78
C ASP A 30 29.28 44.55 14.13
N THR A 31 29.07 45.12 15.29
CA THR A 31 27.79 45.71 15.73
C THR A 31 27.37 46.95 14.92
N ASP A 32 28.24 47.54 14.12
CA ASP A 32 27.99 48.78 13.33
C ASP A 32 27.21 48.53 12.01
N LEU A 33 26.99 47.26 11.63
CA LEU A 33 26.29 46.90 10.39
C LEU A 33 24.78 46.95 10.54
N LEU A 34 24.25 46.64 11.70
CA LEU A 34 22.77 46.58 11.97
C LEU A 34 22.08 47.94 11.78
N PRO A 35 22.56 49.09 12.35
CA PRO A 35 21.91 50.38 12.16
C PRO A 35 22.00 50.90 10.71
N LYS A 36 23.05 50.54 9.95
CA LYS A 36 23.15 50.87 8.52
C LYS A 36 22.17 50.07 7.67
N LEU A 37 21.89 48.82 8.06
CA LEU A 37 20.90 47.96 7.40
C LEU A 37 19.45 48.41 7.69
N GLU A 38 19.16 48.85 8.90
CA GLU A 38 17.86 49.44 9.28
C GLU A 38 17.51 50.64 8.41
N HIS A 39 18.49 51.55 8.21
CA HIS A 39 18.30 52.72 7.36
C HIS A 39 18.15 52.37 5.88
N LEU A 40 18.90 51.36 5.38
CA LEU A 40 18.83 50.90 3.99
C LEU A 40 17.54 50.14 3.65
N LEU A 41 17.01 49.41 4.59
CA LEU A 41 15.84 48.59 4.40
C LEU A 41 14.51 49.25 4.86
N GLU A 42 14.62 50.52 5.37
CA GLU A 42 13.49 51.32 5.86
C GLU A 42 12.63 50.56 6.91
N ILE A 43 13.28 49.88 7.86
CA ILE A 43 12.61 49.05 8.89
C ILE A 43 12.56 49.80 10.20
N ASN A 44 11.38 49.89 10.84
CA ASN A 44 11.24 50.37 12.21
C ASN A 44 11.37 49.19 13.17
N PRO A 45 12.39 49.17 14.07
CA PRO A 45 12.64 48.06 15.00
C PRO A 45 11.51 47.82 16.01
N SER A 46 10.68 48.81 16.27
CA SER A 46 9.53 48.72 17.21
C SER A 46 8.29 47.98 16.65
N GLN A 47 8.31 47.54 15.37
CA GLN A 47 7.21 46.81 14.73
C GLN A 47 7.54 45.35 14.42
N THR A 48 8.61 44.80 14.92
CA THR A 48 8.97 43.38 14.76
C THR A 48 8.27 42.53 15.84
N GLU A 49 6.96 42.42 15.73
CA GLU A 49 6.24 41.38 16.49
C GLU A 49 6.59 39.98 15.93
N THR A 50 7.15 39.17 16.83
CA THR A 50 7.29 37.69 16.75
C THR A 50 7.35 37.07 15.37
N ILE A 51 8.43 37.27 14.66
CA ILE A 51 8.68 36.53 13.41
C ILE A 51 9.36 35.19 13.77
N VAL A 52 8.85 34.12 13.19
CA VAL A 52 9.30 32.74 13.38
C VAL A 52 10.78 32.62 13.06
N SER A 53 11.59 32.08 13.97
CA SER A 53 13.02 31.82 13.74
C SER A 53 13.25 31.05 12.42
N ASN A 54 14.26 31.47 11.67
CA ASN A 54 14.64 30.91 10.36
C ASN A 54 13.59 31.09 9.24
N TYR A 55 12.88 32.23 9.23
CA TYR A 55 11.85 32.52 8.23
C TYR A 55 12.42 32.57 6.81
N LEU A 56 13.58 33.18 6.60
CA LEU A 56 14.23 33.29 5.30
C LEU A 56 14.66 31.91 4.78
N GLU A 57 15.24 31.08 5.63
CA GLU A 57 15.65 29.72 5.27
C GLU A 57 14.45 28.83 4.91
N LYS A 58 13.36 28.93 5.70
CA LYS A 58 12.12 28.21 5.41
C LYS A 58 11.48 28.65 4.09
N LYS A 59 11.47 29.95 3.80
CA LYS A 59 10.99 30.47 2.49
C LYS A 59 11.92 30.09 1.35
N TRP A 60 13.24 30.13 1.55
CA TRP A 60 14.20 29.75 0.51
C TRP A 60 14.09 28.28 0.16
N THR A 61 14.01 27.39 1.14
CA THR A 61 13.76 25.95 0.90
C THR A 61 12.44 25.70 0.20
N THR A 62 11.40 26.49 0.49
CA THR A 62 10.11 26.43 -0.22
C THR A 62 10.24 26.88 -1.67
N VAL A 63 11.00 27.94 -1.95
CA VAL A 63 11.24 28.42 -3.31
C VAL A 63 12.04 27.39 -4.13
N VAL A 64 13.12 26.84 -3.56
CA VAL A 64 13.90 25.78 -4.21
C VAL A 64 13.06 24.54 -4.49
N ARG A 65 12.19 24.15 -3.55
CA ARG A 65 11.24 23.04 -3.73
C ARG A 65 10.24 23.31 -4.84
N LEU A 66 9.72 24.55 -4.94
CA LEU A 66 8.80 24.95 -6.01
C LEU A 66 9.51 24.99 -7.37
N GLN A 67 10.75 25.50 -7.42
CA GLN A 67 11.55 25.50 -8.64
C GLN A 67 11.83 24.08 -9.14
N LYS A 68 12.19 23.17 -8.23
CA LYS A 68 12.37 21.75 -8.57
C LYS A 68 11.08 21.16 -9.13
N LYS A 69 9.95 21.47 -8.50
CA LYS A 69 8.63 20.98 -8.97
C LYS A 69 8.25 21.54 -10.35
N ILE A 70 8.58 22.81 -10.63
CA ILE A 70 8.36 23.41 -11.95
C ILE A 70 9.20 22.66 -12.99
N LEU A 71 10.49 22.40 -12.69
CA LEU A 71 11.39 21.68 -13.59
C LEU A 71 10.91 20.24 -13.85
N ASP A 72 10.42 19.56 -12.83
CA ASP A 72 9.83 18.22 -12.96
C ASP A 72 8.59 18.25 -13.85
N LEU A 73 7.70 19.23 -13.68
CA LEU A 73 6.50 19.41 -14.50
C LEU A 73 6.85 19.80 -15.95
N GLU A 74 7.87 20.63 -16.17
CA GLU A 74 8.35 20.98 -17.50
C GLU A 74 8.90 19.74 -18.23
N ASN A 75 9.64 18.88 -17.53
CA ASN A 75 10.13 17.61 -18.06
C ASN A 75 8.96 16.64 -18.40
N GLU A 76 7.93 16.58 -17.56
CA GLU A 76 6.72 15.82 -17.89
C GLU A 76 6.02 16.36 -19.15
N VAL A 77 5.86 17.66 -19.27
CA VAL A 77 5.26 18.30 -20.46
C VAL A 77 6.08 18.02 -21.73
N VAL A 78 7.41 18.05 -21.65
CA VAL A 78 8.29 17.70 -22.77
C VAL A 78 8.11 16.22 -23.15
N SER A 79 8.03 15.32 -22.18
CA SER A 79 7.81 13.89 -22.44
C SER A 79 6.46 13.61 -23.09
N TYR A 80 5.39 14.29 -22.66
CA TYR A 80 4.08 14.19 -23.30
C TYR A 80 4.04 14.80 -24.71
N LYS A 81 4.76 15.89 -24.95
CA LYS A 81 4.88 16.47 -26.29
C LYS A 81 5.61 15.53 -27.24
N SER A 82 6.72 14.93 -26.81
CA SER A 82 7.45 13.97 -27.63
C SER A 82 6.62 12.72 -27.96
N LEU A 83 5.76 12.29 -27.03
CA LEU A 83 4.78 11.20 -27.25
C LEU A 83 3.73 11.61 -28.28
N LEU A 84 3.17 12.82 -28.20
CA LEU A 84 2.22 13.34 -29.16
C LEU A 84 2.83 13.53 -30.55
N ASP A 85 4.05 14.01 -30.63
CA ASP A 85 4.78 14.15 -31.91
C ASP A 85 5.09 12.80 -32.57
N SER A 86 5.45 11.79 -31.77
CA SER A 86 5.65 10.42 -32.25
C SER A 86 4.34 9.78 -32.75
N LEU A 87 3.19 10.13 -32.16
CA LEU A 87 1.88 9.70 -32.58
C LEU A 87 1.42 10.41 -33.87
N SER A 88 1.79 11.69 -34.05
CA SER A 88 1.43 12.48 -35.22
C SER A 88 2.27 12.09 -36.46
N GLN A 89 3.54 11.68 -36.28
CA GLN A 89 4.41 11.25 -37.39
C GLN A 89 4.07 9.88 -37.94
N ASN A 90 3.43 8.99 -37.14
CA ASN A 90 3.00 7.67 -37.58
C ASN A 90 1.63 7.66 -38.32
N GLY A 91 1.00 8.82 -38.45
CA GLY A 91 -0.35 8.96 -39.07
C GLY A 91 -0.36 9.05 -40.60
N SER A 92 0.79 9.03 -41.29
CA SER A 92 0.83 9.29 -42.74
C SER A 92 0.99 8.07 -43.66
N ASN A 93 1.09 6.85 -43.13
CA ASN A 93 1.08 5.63 -43.97
C ASN A 93 -0.18 4.80 -43.67
N GLY A 94 -1.09 4.74 -44.62
CA GLY A 94 -2.40 4.09 -44.56
C GLY A 94 -2.44 2.57 -44.40
N SER A 95 -1.68 2.06 -43.44
CA SER A 95 -1.87 0.78 -42.80
C SER A 95 -2.43 1.09 -41.43
N ALA A 96 -3.68 0.74 -41.16
CA ALA A 96 -4.28 0.81 -39.83
C ALA A 96 -3.43 -0.04 -38.89
N VAL A 97 -2.36 0.56 -38.36
CA VAL A 97 -1.72 0.08 -37.15
C VAL A 97 -2.81 0.20 -36.11
N VAL A 98 -3.47 -0.91 -35.82
CA VAL A 98 -4.28 -1.09 -34.63
C VAL A 98 -3.32 -0.75 -33.51
N LEU A 99 -3.36 0.51 -33.06
CA LEU A 99 -2.74 0.95 -31.80
C LEU A 99 -3.07 -0.16 -30.80
N PRO A 100 -2.08 -0.75 -30.12
CA PRO A 100 -2.39 -1.71 -29.09
C PRO A 100 -3.42 -1.02 -28.21
N ARG A 101 -4.68 -1.49 -28.23
CA ARG A 101 -5.81 -0.96 -27.48
C ARG A 101 -5.26 -0.67 -26.12
N ASP A 102 -5.34 0.60 -25.74
CA ASP A 102 -4.80 1.13 -24.52
C ASP A 102 -5.12 0.13 -23.40
N LYS A 103 -4.10 -0.67 -23.02
CA LYS A 103 -4.29 -1.81 -22.11
C LYS A 103 -4.81 -1.37 -20.74
N LEU A 104 -4.89 -0.05 -20.53
CA LEU A 104 -5.44 0.64 -19.36
C LEU A 104 -6.85 1.21 -19.61
N GLY A 105 -7.39 1.10 -20.82
CA GLY A 105 -8.74 1.59 -21.17
C GLY A 105 -9.88 0.90 -20.39
N TRP A 106 -9.62 -0.27 -19.80
CA TRP A 106 -10.56 -0.99 -18.94
C TRP A 106 -10.57 -0.50 -17.50
N LEU A 107 -9.56 0.27 -17.09
CA LEU A 107 -9.55 0.90 -15.77
C LEU A 107 -10.55 2.08 -15.74
N PRO A 108 -11.39 2.17 -14.72
CA PRO A 108 -12.36 3.25 -14.62
C PRO A 108 -11.67 4.62 -14.57
N ASN A 109 -12.25 5.61 -15.25
CA ASN A 109 -11.80 7.01 -15.22
C ASN A 109 -12.51 7.80 -14.12
N ILE A 110 -13.74 7.42 -13.84
CA ILE A 110 -14.64 8.08 -12.89
C ILE A 110 -15.24 7.00 -12.01
N ASN A 111 -15.48 7.32 -10.76
CA ASN A 111 -16.17 6.40 -9.87
C ASN A 111 -17.62 6.17 -10.36
N SER A 112 -18.06 4.92 -10.34
CA SER A 112 -19.40 4.53 -10.76
C SER A 112 -20.47 4.92 -9.74
N LYS A 113 -20.14 4.77 -8.44
CA LYS A 113 -21.04 5.13 -7.33
C LYS A 113 -20.27 5.77 -6.18
N THR A 114 -20.96 6.64 -5.45
CA THR A 114 -20.45 7.26 -4.22
C THR A 114 -21.44 7.04 -3.10
N TYR A 115 -21.01 6.40 -2.03
CA TYR A 115 -21.77 6.15 -0.83
C TYR A 115 -21.32 7.10 0.28
N LYS A 116 -22.28 7.69 1.00
CA LYS A 116 -21.98 8.57 2.14
C LYS A 116 -22.26 7.84 3.44
N THR A 117 -21.39 8.03 4.45
CA THR A 117 -21.62 7.50 5.78
C THR A 117 -22.83 8.18 6.42
N SER A 118 -23.75 7.40 6.98
CA SER A 118 -24.97 7.93 7.65
C SER A 118 -24.65 8.74 8.91
N SER A 119 -23.57 8.39 9.59
CA SER A 119 -23.11 9.04 10.82
C SER A 119 -22.17 10.24 10.56
N ASN A 120 -21.93 10.59 9.32
CA ASN A 120 -20.97 11.65 8.94
C ASN A 120 -19.55 11.40 9.48
N GLN A 121 -19.16 10.15 9.68
CA GLN A 121 -17.87 9.73 10.24
C GLN A 121 -16.83 9.41 9.17
N LEU A 122 -15.57 9.52 9.52
CA LEU A 122 -14.46 9.24 8.63
C LEU A 122 -14.40 7.76 8.33
N VAL A 123 -14.22 7.41 7.05
CA VAL A 123 -13.98 6.02 6.63
C VAL A 123 -12.49 5.70 6.86
N THR A 124 -12.24 4.66 7.63
CA THR A 124 -10.88 4.21 7.97
C THR A 124 -10.43 3.02 7.14
N SER A 125 -11.34 2.09 6.87
CA SER A 125 -11.07 0.89 6.10
C SER A 125 -12.29 0.47 5.29
N VAL A 126 -12.08 -0.15 4.13
CA VAL A 126 -13.14 -0.67 3.26
C VAL A 126 -12.80 -2.06 2.77
N ALA A 127 -13.82 -2.90 2.55
CA ALA A 127 -13.66 -4.18 1.86
C ALA A 127 -14.89 -4.53 1.04
N VAL A 128 -14.66 -5.21 -0.08
CA VAL A 128 -15.68 -5.80 -0.94
C VAL A 128 -15.83 -7.26 -0.56
N HIS A 129 -17.07 -7.73 -0.45
CA HIS A 129 -17.33 -9.13 -0.18
C HIS A 129 -16.89 -10.01 -1.35
N PRO A 130 -16.28 -11.19 -1.09
CA PRO A 130 -15.72 -12.02 -2.17
C PRO A 130 -16.79 -12.56 -3.15
N SER A 131 -17.98 -12.89 -2.70
CA SER A 131 -19.03 -13.52 -3.52
C SER A 131 -20.31 -12.70 -3.62
N LEU A 132 -20.64 -11.87 -2.62
CA LEU A 132 -21.84 -11.04 -2.64
C LEU A 132 -21.53 -9.63 -3.14
N PRO A 133 -22.48 -8.96 -3.80
CA PRO A 133 -22.30 -7.57 -4.24
C PRO A 133 -22.47 -6.60 -3.05
N LEU A 134 -21.64 -6.77 -2.04
CA LEU A 134 -21.67 -6.04 -0.77
C LEU A 134 -20.35 -5.33 -0.52
N VAL A 135 -20.44 -4.06 -0.15
CA VAL A 135 -19.31 -3.25 0.33
C VAL A 135 -19.52 -2.96 1.80
N VAL A 136 -18.47 -3.13 2.59
CA VAL A 136 -18.47 -2.78 4.01
C VAL A 136 -17.37 -1.76 4.28
N ALA A 137 -17.69 -0.76 5.09
CA ALA A 137 -16.75 0.23 5.57
C ALA A 137 -16.70 0.25 7.10
N GLY A 138 -15.51 0.35 7.63
CA GLY A 138 -15.24 0.65 9.04
C GLY A 138 -15.02 2.15 9.22
N CYS A 139 -15.59 2.69 10.29
CA CYS A 139 -15.57 4.11 10.57
C CYS A 139 -14.75 4.46 11.83
N SER A 140 -14.40 5.73 11.94
CA SER A 140 -13.60 6.27 13.07
C SER A 140 -14.33 6.26 14.42
N ASP A 141 -15.66 6.12 14.44
CA ASP A 141 -16.47 5.97 15.65
C ASP A 141 -16.63 4.52 16.12
N GLY A 142 -16.10 3.56 15.36
CA GLY A 142 -16.26 2.12 15.64
C GLY A 142 -17.47 1.48 14.97
N SER A 143 -18.22 2.20 14.14
CA SER A 143 -19.33 1.65 13.38
C SER A 143 -18.86 0.89 12.13
N LEU A 144 -19.64 -0.10 11.72
CA LEU A 144 -19.55 -0.77 10.42
C LEU A 144 -20.80 -0.43 9.62
N ILE A 145 -20.58 -0.01 8.38
CA ILE A 145 -21.66 0.37 7.48
C ILE A 145 -21.56 -0.48 6.21
N SER A 146 -22.66 -1.04 5.76
CA SER A 146 -22.71 -1.84 4.55
C SER A 146 -23.66 -1.28 3.50
N TRP A 147 -23.31 -1.48 2.22
CA TRP A 147 -24.09 -1.09 1.05
C TRP A 147 -24.12 -2.22 0.03
N SER A 148 -25.27 -2.41 -0.62
CA SER A 148 -25.38 -3.28 -1.79
C SER A 148 -24.87 -2.55 -3.05
N ILE A 149 -24.11 -3.27 -3.86
CA ILE A 149 -23.63 -2.74 -5.15
C ILE A 149 -24.74 -2.73 -6.20
N VAL A 150 -25.66 -3.72 -6.13
CA VAL A 150 -26.68 -3.95 -7.18
C VAL A 150 -27.96 -3.16 -6.93
N ASN A 151 -28.47 -3.20 -5.71
CA ASN A 151 -29.83 -2.75 -5.40
C ASN A 151 -29.95 -1.26 -5.13
N ASP A 152 -28.86 -0.49 -5.18
CA ASP A 152 -28.88 0.86 -4.64
C ASP A 152 -28.74 1.94 -5.69
N SER A 153 -29.88 2.54 -6.05
CA SER A 153 -29.94 3.83 -6.73
C SER A 153 -29.86 5.03 -5.77
N SER A 154 -30.02 4.80 -4.45
CA SER A 154 -30.17 5.87 -3.45
C SER A 154 -28.93 6.14 -2.59
N GLY A 155 -27.91 5.23 -2.58
CA GLY A 155 -26.73 5.36 -1.72
C GLY A 155 -27.01 5.19 -0.23
N ILE A 156 -28.21 4.66 0.14
CA ILE A 156 -28.61 4.43 1.53
C ILE A 156 -27.92 3.18 2.07
N PRO A 157 -27.31 3.21 3.27
CA PRO A 157 -26.74 2.02 3.88
C PRO A 157 -27.80 0.94 4.14
N GLU A 158 -27.48 -0.32 3.82
CA GLU A 158 -28.34 -1.46 4.18
C GLU A 158 -28.32 -1.73 5.68
N LYS A 159 -27.11 -1.67 6.26
CA LYS A 159 -26.90 -1.90 7.69
C LYS A 159 -25.90 -0.90 8.26
N ASN A 160 -26.15 -0.55 9.52
CA ASN A 160 -25.22 0.22 10.34
C ASN A 160 -25.15 -0.41 11.72
N VAL A 161 -23.98 -0.93 12.08
CA VAL A 161 -23.76 -1.69 13.32
C VAL A 161 -22.68 -1.00 14.16
N ALA A 162 -22.98 -0.71 15.42
CA ALA A 162 -21.98 -0.28 16.39
C ALA A 162 -21.09 -1.49 16.75
N ALA A 163 -19.99 -1.64 16.03
CA ALA A 163 -19.13 -2.80 16.11
C ALA A 163 -18.13 -2.73 17.27
N HIS A 164 -17.48 -1.59 17.41
CA HIS A 164 -16.41 -1.36 18.36
C HIS A 164 -16.66 -0.11 19.19
N THR A 165 -16.01 -0.01 20.36
CA THR A 165 -16.11 1.16 21.23
C THR A 165 -15.19 2.32 20.80
N ARG A 166 -14.25 2.04 19.91
CA ARG A 166 -13.35 3.01 19.25
C ARG A 166 -13.22 2.70 17.78
N GLY A 167 -12.56 3.61 17.05
CA GLY A 167 -12.41 3.52 15.60
C GLY A 167 -11.92 2.16 15.10
N VAL A 168 -12.57 1.67 14.05
CA VAL A 168 -12.12 0.51 13.27
C VAL A 168 -10.82 0.89 12.57
N THR A 169 -9.82 0.04 12.58
CA THR A 169 -8.52 0.29 11.94
C THR A 169 -8.37 -0.45 10.63
N SER A 170 -8.81 -1.70 10.59
CA SER A 170 -8.74 -2.55 9.39
C SER A 170 -9.91 -3.52 9.37
N LEU A 171 -10.29 -3.96 8.18
CA LEU A 171 -11.27 -5.01 7.97
C LEU A 171 -10.88 -5.87 6.76
N GLN A 172 -11.12 -7.16 6.86
CA GLN A 172 -10.83 -8.12 5.80
C GLN A 172 -11.86 -9.26 5.82
N TRP A 173 -12.19 -9.76 4.65
CA TRP A 173 -12.98 -10.97 4.48
C TRP A 173 -12.11 -12.21 4.46
N SER A 174 -12.64 -13.34 4.91
CA SER A 174 -11.98 -14.63 4.73
C SER A 174 -11.82 -14.96 3.24
N PRO A 175 -10.71 -15.60 2.83
CA PRO A 175 -10.49 -15.97 1.42
C PRO A 175 -11.46 -17.06 0.94
N PHE A 176 -11.98 -17.87 1.86
CA PHE A 176 -12.91 -18.97 1.59
C PHE A 176 -13.96 -19.06 2.71
N PRO A 177 -15.13 -19.70 2.46
CA PRO A 177 -16.11 -19.95 3.49
C PRO A 177 -15.58 -20.85 4.61
N VAL A 178 -15.80 -20.47 5.85
CA VAL A 178 -15.29 -21.12 7.07
C VAL A 178 -16.43 -21.71 7.90
N ALA A 179 -16.28 -22.94 8.38
CA ALA A 179 -17.12 -23.48 9.44
C ALA A 179 -16.44 -23.29 10.80
N LEU A 180 -17.04 -22.48 11.67
CA LEU A 180 -16.53 -22.27 13.04
C LEU A 180 -16.85 -23.43 13.96
N ALA A 181 -17.96 -24.15 13.73
CA ALA A 181 -18.29 -25.40 14.40
C ALA A 181 -18.06 -26.56 13.43
N ASP A 182 -17.66 -27.71 13.94
CA ASP A 182 -17.32 -28.87 13.11
C ASP A 182 -18.53 -29.42 12.31
N THR A 183 -19.76 -29.14 12.75
CA THR A 183 -21.03 -29.53 12.08
C THR A 183 -21.81 -28.33 11.56
N GLY A 184 -21.25 -27.10 11.66
CA GLY A 184 -21.94 -25.87 11.26
C GLY A 184 -21.88 -25.61 9.74
N PRO A 185 -22.78 -24.76 9.24
CA PRO A 185 -22.68 -24.29 7.86
C PRO A 185 -21.37 -23.55 7.64
N LYS A 186 -20.83 -23.63 6.43
CA LYS A 186 -19.70 -22.79 6.01
C LYS A 186 -20.23 -21.44 5.58
N ASP A 187 -19.70 -20.38 6.16
CA ASP A 187 -20.05 -19.01 5.79
C ASP A 187 -18.79 -18.15 5.62
N TRP A 188 -18.93 -17.06 4.88
CA TRP A 188 -17.87 -16.06 4.77
C TRP A 188 -17.78 -15.28 6.08
N LEU A 189 -16.57 -15.13 6.57
CA LEU A 189 -16.30 -14.40 7.80
C LEU A 189 -15.60 -13.07 7.49
N MET A 190 -15.98 -12.04 8.23
CA MET A 190 -15.27 -10.78 8.23
C MET A 190 -14.56 -10.58 9.56
N ALA A 191 -13.29 -10.21 9.53
CA ALA A 191 -12.54 -9.79 10.70
C ALA A 191 -12.39 -8.26 10.70
N THR A 192 -12.57 -7.65 11.85
CA THR A 192 -12.40 -6.22 12.08
C THR A 192 -11.48 -5.98 13.25
N SER A 193 -10.48 -5.12 13.08
CA SER A 193 -9.60 -4.64 14.15
C SER A 193 -9.95 -3.24 14.59
N SER A 194 -9.60 -2.88 15.81
CA SER A 194 -9.94 -1.59 16.37
C SER A 194 -8.89 -1.02 17.32
N SER A 195 -9.02 0.28 17.52
CA SER A 195 -8.31 1.02 18.58
C SER A 195 -8.81 0.69 19.98
N ASP A 196 -9.88 -0.11 20.12
CA ASP A 196 -10.37 -0.64 21.39
C ASP A 196 -9.62 -1.89 21.86
N LEU A 197 -8.49 -2.24 21.21
CA LEU A 197 -7.60 -3.36 21.52
C LEU A 197 -8.18 -4.73 21.16
N THR A 198 -9.33 -4.78 20.53
CA THR A 198 -10.03 -6.04 20.20
C THR A 198 -10.07 -6.28 18.69
N VAL A 199 -10.23 -7.54 18.35
CA VAL A 199 -10.61 -7.99 17.00
C VAL A 199 -11.92 -8.69 17.11
N LYS A 200 -12.86 -8.41 16.20
CA LYS A 200 -14.17 -9.04 16.17
C LYS A 200 -14.40 -9.75 14.85
N ILE A 201 -15.09 -10.88 14.94
CA ILE A 201 -15.44 -11.73 13.80
C ILE A 201 -16.95 -11.65 13.59
N TRP A 202 -17.34 -11.53 12.33
CA TRP A 202 -18.71 -11.30 11.87
C TRP A 202 -19.10 -12.29 10.79
N GLU A 203 -20.36 -12.73 10.79
CA GLU A 203 -20.95 -13.47 9.66
C GLU A 203 -21.29 -12.52 8.50
N SER A 204 -21.20 -13.02 7.27
CA SER A 204 -21.34 -12.20 6.08
C SER A 204 -22.74 -11.62 5.89
N ASP A 205 -23.76 -12.47 5.90
CA ASP A 205 -25.11 -12.09 5.49
C ASP A 205 -25.78 -11.11 6.44
N THR A 206 -25.55 -11.30 7.74
CA THR A 206 -26.25 -10.58 8.79
C THR A 206 -25.41 -9.47 9.42
N LEU A 207 -24.09 -9.46 9.22
CA LEU A 207 -23.12 -8.71 10.03
C LEU A 207 -23.33 -9.00 11.52
N LYS A 208 -23.68 -10.25 11.83
CA LYS A 208 -23.87 -10.70 13.21
C LYS A 208 -22.52 -10.95 13.83
N HIS A 209 -22.32 -10.41 15.02
CA HIS A 209 -21.11 -10.65 15.80
C HIS A 209 -21.05 -12.12 16.23
N VAL A 210 -19.93 -12.77 15.92
CA VAL A 210 -19.68 -14.17 16.25
C VAL A 210 -18.74 -14.30 17.44
N ARG A 211 -17.60 -13.59 17.38
CA ARG A 211 -16.54 -13.75 18.39
C ARG A 211 -15.74 -12.47 18.56
N THR A 212 -15.27 -12.26 19.78
CA THR A 212 -14.29 -11.23 20.12
C THR A 212 -12.98 -11.87 20.52
N LEU A 213 -11.87 -11.44 19.91
CA LEU A 213 -10.52 -11.84 20.27
C LEU A 213 -9.89 -10.72 21.09
N THR A 214 -9.45 -11.05 22.28
CA THR A 214 -8.85 -10.11 23.25
C THR A 214 -7.47 -10.57 23.65
N GLY A 215 -6.56 -9.62 23.90
CA GLY A 215 -5.23 -9.95 24.35
C GLY A 215 -4.15 -8.96 23.91
N HIS A 216 -4.37 -8.20 22.84
CA HIS A 216 -3.47 -7.10 22.48
C HIS A 216 -3.48 -5.99 23.55
N GLU A 217 -2.31 -5.41 23.80
CA GLU A 217 -2.11 -4.41 24.84
C GLU A 217 -2.20 -2.97 24.28
N HIS A 218 -2.23 -2.83 22.96
CA HIS A 218 -2.39 -1.56 22.26
C HIS A 218 -3.29 -1.74 21.01
N THR A 219 -3.60 -0.63 20.34
CA THR A 219 -4.40 -0.61 19.10
C THR A 219 -3.99 -1.73 18.15
N VAL A 220 -4.96 -2.51 17.69
CA VAL A 220 -4.75 -3.49 16.63
C VAL A 220 -4.79 -2.75 15.29
N SER A 221 -3.69 -2.74 14.55
CA SER A 221 -3.52 -1.92 13.35
C SER A 221 -4.11 -2.59 12.11
N SER A 222 -3.89 -3.90 11.95
CA SER A 222 -4.30 -4.66 10.76
C SER A 222 -4.66 -6.10 11.12
N VAL A 223 -5.48 -6.71 10.27
CA VAL A 223 -5.88 -8.11 10.31
C VAL A 223 -5.68 -8.75 8.95
N CYS A 224 -5.28 -10.03 8.96
CA CYS A 224 -5.12 -10.83 7.76
C CYS A 224 -5.52 -12.28 8.02
N PHE A 225 -6.41 -12.83 7.18
CA PHE A 225 -6.72 -14.26 7.23
C PHE A 225 -5.57 -15.08 6.64
N SER A 226 -5.39 -16.27 7.17
CA SER A 226 -4.50 -17.24 6.54
C SER A 226 -5.05 -17.68 5.18
N PRO A 227 -4.26 -17.59 4.11
CA PRO A 227 -4.68 -18.05 2.79
C PRO A 227 -4.72 -19.58 2.68
N SER A 228 -3.99 -20.30 3.54
CA SER A 228 -4.00 -21.78 3.57
C SER A 228 -5.10 -22.35 4.46
N ASN A 229 -5.38 -21.71 5.59
CA ASN A 229 -6.39 -22.15 6.56
C ASN A 229 -7.20 -20.95 7.06
N PRO A 230 -8.36 -20.66 6.49
CA PRO A 230 -9.17 -19.50 6.85
C PRO A 230 -9.73 -19.53 8.28
N SER A 231 -9.51 -20.62 9.05
CA SER A 231 -9.78 -20.64 10.50
C SER A 231 -8.67 -19.98 11.32
N ILE A 232 -7.55 -19.58 10.69
CA ILE A 232 -6.44 -18.87 11.33
C ILE A 232 -6.48 -17.40 10.92
N LEU A 233 -6.26 -16.53 11.89
CA LEU A 233 -6.21 -15.09 11.69
C LEU A 233 -4.88 -14.52 12.23
N TYR A 234 -4.28 -13.63 11.49
CA TYR A 234 -3.09 -12.86 11.87
C TYR A 234 -3.49 -11.43 12.21
N THR A 235 -2.91 -10.88 13.26
CA THR A 235 -3.16 -9.52 13.69
C THR A 235 -1.88 -8.79 14.01
N ALA A 236 -1.74 -7.57 13.50
CA ALA A 236 -0.65 -6.66 13.81
C ALA A 236 -1.11 -5.59 14.79
N SER A 237 -0.26 -5.24 15.75
CA SER A 237 -0.62 -4.26 16.77
C SER A 237 0.49 -3.26 17.08
N ARG A 238 0.09 -2.13 17.61
CA ARG A 238 1.00 -1.12 18.16
C ARG A 238 1.65 -1.54 19.48
N ASP A 239 1.30 -2.73 20.02
CA ASP A 239 2.03 -3.37 21.12
C ASP A 239 3.33 -4.05 20.65
N HIS A 240 3.81 -3.78 19.43
CA HIS A 240 5.00 -4.30 18.76
C HIS A 240 4.92 -5.79 18.44
N SER A 241 3.76 -6.40 18.59
CA SER A 241 3.56 -7.82 18.36
C SER A 241 2.63 -8.13 17.19
N VAL A 242 2.83 -9.31 16.65
CA VAL A 242 1.92 -9.98 15.74
C VAL A 242 1.39 -11.22 16.44
N ARG A 243 0.08 -11.45 16.40
CA ARG A 243 -0.55 -12.63 17.01
C ARG A 243 -1.23 -13.49 15.98
N VAL A 244 -1.20 -14.79 16.26
CA VAL A 244 -1.90 -15.82 15.50
C VAL A 244 -3.04 -16.35 16.34
N TRP A 245 -4.24 -16.35 15.76
CA TRP A 245 -5.46 -16.75 16.44
C TRP A 245 -6.10 -17.93 15.74
N ASP A 246 -6.55 -18.89 16.50
CA ASP A 246 -7.49 -19.89 16.02
C ASP A 246 -8.92 -19.39 16.22
N LEU A 247 -9.64 -19.22 15.13
CA LEU A 247 -11.01 -18.69 15.17
C LEU A 247 -12.01 -19.70 15.73
N LYS A 248 -11.73 -21.00 15.66
CA LYS A 248 -12.61 -22.02 16.24
C LYS A 248 -12.60 -21.98 17.76
N SER A 249 -11.43 -21.94 18.36
CA SER A 249 -11.29 -21.84 19.82
C SER A 249 -11.35 -20.41 20.35
N GLY A 250 -10.98 -19.43 19.54
CA GLY A 250 -10.81 -18.02 19.95
C GLY A 250 -9.53 -17.76 20.72
N ILE A 251 -8.59 -18.70 20.73
CA ILE A 251 -7.37 -18.63 21.50
C ILE A 251 -6.22 -18.07 20.65
N CYS A 252 -5.35 -17.27 21.28
CA CYS A 252 -4.09 -16.89 20.67
C CYS A 252 -3.12 -18.06 20.71
N ILE A 253 -2.84 -18.64 19.54
CA ILE A 253 -1.91 -19.78 19.41
C ILE A 253 -0.48 -19.31 19.60
N ARG A 254 -0.13 -18.13 19.07
CA ARG A 254 1.24 -17.61 19.05
C ARG A 254 1.30 -16.09 19.08
N LYS A 255 2.35 -15.59 19.71
CA LYS A 255 2.72 -14.16 19.71
C LYS A 255 4.16 -14.03 19.19
N PHE A 256 4.35 -13.17 18.19
CA PHE A 256 5.67 -12.80 17.69
C PHE A 256 6.03 -11.40 18.17
N VAL A 257 7.26 -11.23 18.62
CA VAL A 257 7.83 -9.94 18.96
C VAL A 257 9.14 -9.83 18.20
N GLY A 258 9.23 -8.88 17.30
CA GLY A 258 10.42 -8.70 16.46
C GLY A 258 10.67 -7.25 16.12
N HIS A 259 9.60 -6.48 15.90
CA HIS A 259 9.69 -5.05 15.67
C HIS A 259 9.95 -4.29 16.96
N SER A 260 10.76 -3.22 16.88
CA SER A 260 11.05 -2.35 18.02
C SER A 260 10.00 -1.26 18.22
N GLU A 261 9.14 -1.04 17.21
CA GLU A 261 8.10 -0.01 17.20
C GLU A 261 6.75 -0.60 16.73
N TRP A 262 5.73 0.24 16.60
CA TRP A 262 4.36 -0.14 16.23
C TRP A 262 4.32 -0.91 14.92
N VAL A 263 3.74 -2.10 14.93
CA VAL A 263 3.45 -2.85 13.70
C VAL A 263 2.22 -2.27 13.03
N ARG A 264 2.34 -1.89 11.76
CA ARG A 264 1.31 -1.18 11.01
C ARG A 264 0.43 -2.10 10.20
N ASP A 265 1.03 -3.01 9.46
CA ASP A 265 0.30 -3.92 8.57
C ASP A 265 0.89 -5.32 8.63
N VAL A 266 0.06 -6.30 8.29
CA VAL A 266 0.41 -7.70 8.13
C VAL A 266 -0.24 -8.25 6.87
N ASP A 267 0.52 -8.97 6.08
CA ASP A 267 0.05 -9.71 4.92
C ASP A 267 0.57 -11.13 4.94
N ALA A 268 -0.18 -12.08 4.36
CA ALA A 268 0.14 -13.50 4.43
C ALA A 268 0.15 -14.13 3.04
N ALA A 269 1.10 -15.03 2.82
CA ALA A 269 1.15 -15.89 1.64
C ALA A 269 1.29 -17.35 2.06
N SER A 270 0.54 -18.24 1.42
CA SER A 270 0.65 -19.67 1.68
C SER A 270 1.72 -20.30 0.81
N VAL A 271 2.38 -21.30 1.38
CA VAL A 271 3.34 -22.14 0.68
C VAL A 271 2.67 -23.48 0.39
N GLU A 272 2.25 -23.71 -0.85
CA GLU A 272 1.83 -25.02 -1.30
C GLU A 272 3.04 -25.84 -1.74
N HIS A 273 3.50 -26.75 -0.90
CA HIS A 273 4.47 -27.76 -1.31
C HIS A 273 3.74 -28.80 -2.17
N LYS A 274 3.85 -28.70 -3.48
CA LYS A 274 3.52 -29.82 -4.38
C LYS A 274 4.66 -30.84 -4.27
N LEU A 275 4.58 -31.76 -3.30
CA LEU A 275 5.34 -32.98 -3.36
C LEU A 275 4.88 -33.77 -4.59
N ALA A 276 5.80 -33.96 -5.54
CA ALA A 276 5.65 -34.96 -6.58
C ALA A 276 5.41 -36.31 -5.91
N LEU A 277 4.33 -37.01 -6.32
CA LEU A 277 3.91 -38.31 -5.82
C LEU A 277 2.92 -38.30 -4.62
N GLY A 278 1.63 -38.12 -4.94
CA GLY A 278 0.53 -38.92 -4.36
C GLY A 278 0.20 -38.81 -2.87
N ASP A 279 0.96 -38.10 -2.04
CA ASP A 279 0.77 -38.08 -0.61
C ASP A 279 0.45 -36.68 -0.07
N THR A 280 -0.60 -36.67 0.72
CA THR A 280 -1.11 -35.64 1.64
C THR A 280 -0.32 -34.33 1.67
N ARG A 281 -0.98 -33.26 1.21
CA ARG A 281 -0.55 -31.86 1.32
C ARG A 281 -0.08 -31.57 2.75
N SER A 282 1.22 -31.70 3.01
CA SER A 282 1.77 -31.09 4.20
C SER A 282 1.88 -29.59 3.90
N SER A 283 0.89 -28.84 4.35
CA SER A 283 0.96 -27.40 4.43
C SER A 283 2.23 -27.04 5.20
N MET A 284 3.20 -26.40 4.55
CA MET A 284 4.41 -25.93 5.24
C MET A 284 4.15 -24.68 6.07
N GLY A 285 2.89 -24.31 6.28
CA GLY A 285 2.47 -23.10 6.96
C GLY A 285 2.46 -21.86 6.07
N ASP A 286 2.13 -20.73 6.66
CA ASP A 286 2.08 -19.45 5.96
C ASP A 286 3.33 -18.60 6.24
N PHE A 287 3.66 -17.74 5.30
CA PHE A 287 4.65 -16.68 5.47
C PHE A 287 3.93 -15.37 5.76
N LEU A 288 4.47 -14.60 6.71
CA LEU A 288 3.94 -13.31 7.11
C LEU A 288 4.92 -12.21 6.76
N LEU A 289 4.44 -11.21 6.04
CA LEU A 289 5.10 -9.92 5.91
C LEU A 289 4.50 -8.96 6.92
N THR A 290 5.35 -8.26 7.64
CA THR A 290 4.94 -7.24 8.60
C THR A 290 5.75 -5.97 8.39
N CYS A 291 5.12 -4.82 8.50
CA CYS A 291 5.78 -3.53 8.42
C CYS A 291 5.55 -2.69 9.68
N SER A 292 6.47 -1.78 9.96
CA SER A 292 6.48 -1.07 11.24
C SER A 292 6.93 0.39 11.13
N ASN A 293 6.68 1.11 12.22
CA ASN A 293 7.24 2.44 12.47
C ASN A 293 8.77 2.42 12.55
N ASP A 294 9.40 1.27 12.85
CA ASP A 294 10.85 1.11 12.88
C ASP A 294 11.51 1.13 11.49
N GLN A 295 10.73 1.45 10.45
CA GLN A 295 11.16 1.55 9.04
C GLN A 295 11.62 0.23 8.43
N SER A 296 11.33 -0.88 9.09
CA SER A 296 11.68 -2.22 8.62
C SER A 296 10.44 -3.01 8.18
N ILE A 297 10.69 -3.94 7.25
CA ILE A 297 9.75 -4.99 6.89
C ILE A 297 10.38 -6.31 7.31
N ARG A 298 9.58 -7.17 7.93
CA ARG A 298 10.03 -8.50 8.36
C ARG A 298 9.22 -9.57 7.70
N LEU A 299 9.92 -10.60 7.25
CA LEU A 299 9.35 -11.84 6.79
C LEU A 299 9.50 -12.88 7.89
N SER A 300 8.43 -13.54 8.25
CA SER A 300 8.41 -14.55 9.31
C SER A 300 7.59 -15.76 8.89
N HIS A 301 7.89 -16.92 9.44
CA HIS A 301 7.09 -18.12 9.26
C HIS A 301 6.03 -18.21 10.36
N ALA A 302 4.76 -18.30 9.97
CA ALA A 302 3.62 -18.20 10.89
C ALA A 302 3.59 -19.29 11.96
N ASP A 303 3.89 -20.54 11.58
CA ASP A 303 3.77 -21.68 12.50
C ASP A 303 4.89 -21.73 13.54
N THR A 304 6.09 -21.25 13.22
CA THR A 304 7.24 -21.32 14.13
C THR A 304 7.60 -20.00 14.77
N GLY A 305 7.23 -18.88 14.13
CA GLY A 305 7.65 -17.55 14.55
C GLY A 305 9.09 -17.18 14.19
N ILE A 306 9.74 -18.00 13.38
CA ILE A 306 11.11 -17.74 12.94
C ILE A 306 11.11 -16.59 11.95
N GLY A 307 11.92 -15.55 12.22
CA GLY A 307 12.20 -14.49 11.26
C GLY A 307 13.07 -15.02 10.12
N LEU A 308 12.61 -14.85 8.88
CA LEU A 308 13.27 -15.36 7.68
C LEU A 308 14.06 -14.29 6.95
N ALA A 309 13.54 -13.06 6.91
CA ALA A 309 14.20 -11.95 6.26
C ALA A 309 13.88 -10.60 6.92
N LEU A 310 14.79 -9.65 6.69
CA LEU A 310 14.68 -8.26 7.07
C LEU A 310 14.90 -7.38 5.82
N LEU A 311 13.99 -6.45 5.55
CA LEU A 311 14.11 -5.50 4.44
C LEU A 311 14.23 -4.09 5.01
N LEU A 312 15.30 -3.40 4.64
CA LEU A 312 15.63 -2.06 5.09
C LEU A 312 15.82 -1.13 3.88
N GLY A 313 15.29 0.09 3.95
CA GLY A 313 15.47 1.07 2.86
C GLY A 313 14.41 2.17 2.81
N HIS A 314 13.30 2.05 3.55
CA HIS A 314 12.40 3.19 3.76
C HIS A 314 13.04 4.20 4.71
N THR A 315 12.83 5.49 4.44
CA THR A 315 13.37 6.59 5.27
C THR A 315 12.37 7.10 6.30
N HIS A 316 11.15 6.56 6.29
CA HIS A 316 10.09 6.92 7.21
C HIS A 316 9.21 5.69 7.51
N VAL A 317 8.21 5.87 8.38
CA VAL A 317 7.22 4.85 8.75
C VAL A 317 6.63 4.16 7.52
N ILE A 318 6.55 2.83 7.56
CA ILE A 318 5.90 2.02 6.54
C ILE A 318 4.45 1.79 6.98
N GLU A 319 3.49 2.16 6.14
CA GLU A 319 2.05 2.06 6.46
C GLU A 319 1.43 0.74 6.01
N CYS A 320 1.88 0.20 4.87
CA CYS A 320 1.32 -1.04 4.34
C CYS A 320 2.36 -1.88 3.57
N VAL A 321 2.11 -3.18 3.51
CA VAL A 321 2.93 -4.16 2.80
C VAL A 321 2.04 -5.22 2.16
N LYS A 322 2.40 -5.68 0.95
CA LYS A 322 1.66 -6.73 0.23
C LYS A 322 2.61 -7.67 -0.49
N PHE A 323 2.34 -8.97 -0.42
CA PHE A 323 2.95 -9.94 -1.32
C PHE A 323 2.48 -9.73 -2.74
N LEU A 324 3.36 -9.95 -3.70
CA LEU A 324 2.98 -10.00 -5.11
C LEU A 324 2.63 -11.44 -5.49
N PRO A 325 1.53 -11.66 -6.25
CA PRO A 325 1.18 -12.99 -6.75
C PRO A 325 2.26 -13.49 -7.71
N HIS A 326 2.41 -14.81 -7.85
CA HIS A 326 3.42 -15.42 -8.72
C HIS A 326 3.34 -14.96 -10.19
N LEU A 327 2.14 -14.58 -10.65
CA LEU A 327 1.93 -14.02 -11.99
C LEU A 327 2.71 -12.72 -12.22
N SER A 328 3.12 -12.02 -11.16
CA SER A 328 3.96 -10.81 -11.25
C SER A 328 5.40 -11.14 -11.64
N ASN A 329 5.88 -12.35 -11.35
CA ASN A 329 7.28 -12.74 -11.54
C ASN A 329 7.74 -12.51 -12.99
N LYS A 330 6.91 -12.84 -13.98
CA LYS A 330 7.23 -12.66 -15.39
C LYS A 330 7.53 -11.20 -15.80
N TYR A 331 6.97 -10.23 -15.07
CA TYR A 331 7.21 -8.81 -15.33
C TYR A 331 8.47 -8.28 -14.61
N ILE A 332 8.92 -9.00 -13.59
CA ILE A 332 10.01 -8.53 -12.71
C ILE A 332 11.29 -9.32 -12.98
N ASP A 333 11.21 -10.64 -13.19
CA ASP A 333 12.39 -11.50 -13.39
C ASP A 333 13.29 -11.02 -14.52
N GLY A 334 12.70 -10.64 -15.67
CA GLY A 334 13.45 -10.11 -16.81
C GLY A 334 14.24 -8.84 -16.46
N PHE A 335 13.68 -7.94 -15.68
CA PHE A 335 14.38 -6.75 -15.22
C PHE A 335 15.52 -7.06 -14.24
N VAL A 336 15.28 -7.96 -13.30
CA VAL A 336 16.28 -8.35 -12.29
C VAL A 336 17.47 -9.02 -12.97
N LEU A 337 17.22 -9.97 -13.90
CA LEU A 337 18.27 -10.68 -14.64
C LEU A 337 19.09 -9.74 -15.53
N GLN A 338 18.48 -8.73 -16.13
CA GLN A 338 19.18 -7.72 -16.94
C GLN A 338 20.03 -6.74 -16.12
N ASN A 339 19.78 -6.61 -14.82
CA ASN A 339 20.39 -5.61 -13.96
C ASN A 339 21.08 -6.21 -12.73
N LEU A 340 21.53 -7.45 -12.78
CA LEU A 340 22.18 -8.14 -11.65
C LEU A 340 23.35 -7.34 -11.07
N ASP A 341 24.12 -6.67 -11.93
CA ASP A 341 25.27 -5.85 -11.53
C ASP A 341 24.91 -4.66 -10.60
N LYS A 342 23.64 -4.24 -10.61
CA LYS A 342 23.16 -3.15 -9.73
C LYS A 342 22.84 -3.63 -8.32
N PHE A 343 22.67 -4.92 -8.13
CA PHE A 343 22.22 -5.50 -6.86
C PHE A 343 23.35 -6.27 -6.20
N ASN A 344 23.85 -5.75 -5.09
CA ASN A 344 24.94 -6.37 -4.35
C ASN A 344 24.56 -7.79 -3.91
N TYR A 345 25.47 -8.75 -4.15
CA TYR A 345 25.32 -10.16 -3.74
C TYR A 345 24.12 -10.89 -4.36
N LEU A 346 23.44 -10.32 -5.37
CA LEU A 346 22.40 -11.00 -6.12
C LEU A 346 23.02 -11.75 -7.30
N THR A 347 22.78 -13.05 -7.37
CA THR A 347 23.25 -13.92 -8.46
C THR A 347 22.05 -14.48 -9.23
N GLU A 348 22.27 -14.90 -10.48
CA GLU A 348 21.25 -15.55 -11.28
C GLU A 348 20.72 -16.83 -10.61
N GLU A 349 21.59 -17.56 -9.89
CA GLU A 349 21.21 -18.76 -9.14
C GLU A 349 20.20 -18.44 -8.03
N ILE A 350 20.34 -17.29 -7.35
CA ILE A 350 19.38 -16.85 -6.32
C ILE A 350 18.05 -16.47 -6.95
N VAL A 351 18.06 -15.77 -8.08
CA VAL A 351 16.82 -15.34 -8.77
C VAL A 351 16.04 -16.56 -9.28
N ASN A 352 16.74 -17.57 -9.77
CA ASN A 352 16.15 -18.80 -10.30
C ASN A 352 16.08 -19.95 -9.29
N ASP A 353 16.20 -19.67 -7.99
CA ASP A 353 16.17 -20.69 -6.96
C ASP A 353 14.85 -21.49 -7.02
N PRO A 354 14.93 -22.85 -7.09
CA PRO A 354 13.75 -23.69 -7.21
C PRO A 354 12.79 -23.58 -6.00
N SER A 355 13.23 -23.05 -4.87
CA SER A 355 12.35 -22.79 -3.72
C SER A 355 11.25 -21.79 -4.05
N TYR A 356 11.47 -20.81 -4.94
CA TYR A 356 10.43 -19.88 -5.39
C TYR A 356 9.33 -20.56 -6.22
N ILE A 357 9.65 -21.62 -6.95
CA ILE A 357 8.65 -22.40 -7.71
C ILE A 357 7.75 -23.18 -6.74
N GLN A 358 8.33 -23.61 -5.62
CA GLN A 358 7.61 -24.33 -4.57
C GLN A 358 6.73 -23.42 -3.72
N THR A 359 7.04 -22.12 -3.65
CA THR A 359 6.37 -21.13 -2.84
C THR A 359 5.56 -20.17 -3.73
N LEU A 360 4.38 -20.59 -4.20
CA LEU A 360 3.51 -19.77 -5.03
C LEU A 360 3.23 -18.41 -4.38
N GLY A 361 3.65 -17.31 -5.04
CA GLY A 361 3.43 -15.94 -4.58
C GLY A 361 4.46 -15.38 -3.61
N TYR A 362 5.53 -16.08 -3.32
CA TYR A 362 6.49 -15.69 -2.28
C TYR A 362 7.67 -14.83 -2.77
N LYS A 363 7.95 -14.70 -4.06
CA LYS A 363 9.21 -14.15 -4.57
C LYS A 363 9.36 -12.64 -4.37
N TYR A 364 8.32 -11.88 -4.58
CA TYR A 364 8.33 -10.42 -4.55
C TYR A 364 7.30 -9.85 -3.60
N CYS A 365 7.60 -8.67 -3.05
CA CYS A 365 6.64 -7.89 -2.28
C CYS A 365 6.78 -6.40 -2.56
N VAL A 366 5.75 -5.66 -2.19
CA VAL A 366 5.73 -4.19 -2.26
C VAL A 366 5.37 -3.62 -0.90
N SER A 367 5.94 -2.47 -0.61
CA SER A 367 5.67 -1.71 0.60
C SER A 367 5.45 -0.25 0.30
N ALA A 368 4.67 0.43 1.11
CA ALA A 368 4.45 1.86 0.97
C ALA A 368 4.47 2.55 2.32
N GLY A 369 4.91 3.79 2.33
CA GLY A 369 5.12 4.50 3.58
C GLY A 369 4.94 6.01 3.51
N ARG A 370 5.33 6.64 4.60
CA ARG A 370 5.27 8.10 4.77
C ARG A 370 6.41 8.84 4.10
N ASP A 371 7.34 8.16 3.48
CA ASP A 371 8.34 8.72 2.59
C ASP A 371 7.80 9.03 1.18
N ASN A 372 6.49 8.84 0.97
CA ASN A 372 5.76 9.04 -0.29
C ASN A 372 6.16 8.05 -1.40
N LEU A 373 6.90 7.01 -1.05
CA LEU A 373 7.40 6.00 -1.97
C LEU A 373 6.65 4.68 -1.80
N ILE A 374 6.56 3.97 -2.91
CA ILE A 374 6.25 2.54 -2.92
C ILE A 374 7.53 1.85 -3.36
N LYS A 375 7.96 0.84 -2.63
CA LYS A 375 9.20 0.11 -2.90
C LYS A 375 8.90 -1.33 -3.30
N LEU A 376 9.58 -1.77 -4.35
CA LEU A 376 9.53 -3.15 -4.85
C LEU A 376 10.74 -3.92 -4.31
N TRP A 377 10.50 -5.12 -3.77
CA TRP A 377 11.51 -5.93 -3.13
C TRP A 377 11.53 -7.35 -3.69
N LEU A 378 12.73 -7.93 -3.77
CA LEU A 378 12.94 -9.37 -3.89
C LEU A 378 13.19 -9.94 -2.50
N LEU A 379 12.44 -10.96 -2.13
CA LEU A 379 12.59 -11.69 -0.88
C LEU A 379 13.68 -12.75 -1.03
N PRO A 380 14.50 -13.00 0.00
CA PRO A 380 15.49 -14.07 -0.06
C PRO A 380 14.80 -15.44 -0.10
N PRO A 381 15.33 -16.41 -0.88
CA PRO A 381 14.79 -17.74 -0.92
C PRO A 381 14.95 -18.42 0.46
N PRO A 382 13.87 -18.97 1.04
CA PRO A 382 13.97 -19.67 2.31
C PRO A 382 14.69 -21.00 2.14
N ALA A 383 15.50 -21.38 3.12
CA ALA A 383 16.13 -22.68 3.13
C ALA A 383 15.15 -23.75 3.60
N PHE A 384 14.67 -24.58 2.68
CA PHE A 384 13.83 -25.74 3.01
C PHE A 384 14.68 -26.96 3.35
N ARG A 385 14.30 -27.66 4.41
CA ARG A 385 14.90 -28.92 4.83
C ARG A 385 13.80 -29.95 5.05
N PRO A 386 14.00 -31.21 4.65
CA PRO A 386 13.00 -32.25 4.90
C PRO A 386 12.61 -32.32 6.38
N ASN A 387 11.33 -32.35 6.69
CA ASN A 387 10.74 -32.45 8.02
C ASN A 387 11.23 -31.37 9.02
N ARG A 388 11.66 -30.20 8.53
CA ARG A 388 12.03 -29.04 9.36
C ARG A 388 11.33 -27.80 8.85
N PRO A 389 11.01 -26.85 9.73
CA PRO A 389 10.46 -25.58 9.31
C PRO A 389 11.47 -24.82 8.42
N PRO A 390 10.97 -23.91 7.56
CA PRO A 390 11.83 -23.07 6.75
C PRO A 390 12.77 -22.26 7.64
N ALA A 391 13.99 -22.11 7.19
CA ALA A 391 15.05 -21.37 7.89
C ALA A 391 15.49 -20.17 7.04
N PRO A 392 16.12 -19.15 7.65
CA PRO A 392 16.73 -18.06 6.90
C PRO A 392 17.74 -18.59 5.88
N SER A 393 17.84 -17.90 4.74
CA SER A 393 18.84 -18.22 3.72
C SER A 393 20.25 -18.04 4.30
N ILE A 394 21.12 -19.01 4.04
CA ILE A 394 22.53 -18.96 4.46
C ILE A 394 23.34 -18.09 3.47
N LEU A 395 22.85 -17.94 2.24
CA LEU A 395 23.59 -17.32 1.13
C LEU A 395 23.68 -15.81 1.19
N ASN A 396 22.77 -15.09 1.88
CA ASN A 396 22.70 -13.65 1.83
C ASN A 396 22.29 -12.96 3.14
N ASN A 397 22.70 -13.47 4.27
CA ASN A 397 22.42 -12.86 5.58
C ASN A 397 20.94 -12.51 5.84
N SER A 398 20.01 -13.16 5.16
CA SER A 398 18.55 -12.95 5.28
C SER A 398 18.08 -11.50 4.99
N GLN A 399 18.84 -10.74 4.21
CA GLN A 399 18.41 -9.43 3.74
C GLN A 399 17.70 -9.56 2.39
N GLY A 400 16.59 -8.81 2.23
CA GLY A 400 15.93 -8.67 0.94
C GLY A 400 16.59 -7.61 0.07
N TRP A 401 16.37 -7.65 -1.24
CA TRP A 401 16.90 -6.68 -2.19
C TRP A 401 15.84 -5.66 -2.56
N HIS A 402 16.20 -4.39 -2.44
CA HIS A 402 15.42 -3.30 -2.98
C HIS A 402 15.63 -3.23 -4.49
N LEU A 403 14.58 -3.40 -5.28
CA LEU A 403 14.65 -3.48 -6.74
C LEU A 403 14.36 -2.13 -7.41
N ALA A 404 13.28 -1.47 -7.00
CA ALA A 404 12.85 -0.24 -7.62
C ALA A 404 11.97 0.61 -6.67
N ASP A 405 12.03 1.93 -6.88
CA ASP A 405 11.11 2.89 -6.28
C ASP A 405 10.03 3.28 -7.29
N LEU A 406 8.76 3.21 -6.86
CA LEU A 406 7.64 3.73 -7.62
C LEU A 406 7.40 5.18 -7.15
N ILE A 407 7.92 6.12 -7.91
CA ILE A 407 7.95 7.53 -7.54
C ILE A 407 6.76 8.26 -8.19
N GLY A 408 6.02 9.03 -7.41
CA GLY A 408 4.94 9.85 -7.97
C GLY A 408 4.04 10.46 -6.92
N HIS A 409 3.61 9.72 -5.89
CA HIS A 409 2.79 10.28 -4.82
C HIS A 409 3.48 11.48 -4.14
N GLN A 410 2.67 12.48 -3.80
CA GLN A 410 3.16 13.72 -3.20
C GLN A 410 2.97 13.76 -1.68
N SER A 411 2.35 12.74 -1.12
CA SER A 411 2.09 12.59 0.31
C SER A 411 2.10 11.12 0.70
N TRP A 412 1.84 10.82 1.97
CA TRP A 412 1.90 9.50 2.55
C TRP A 412 1.03 8.49 1.80
N VAL A 413 1.62 7.37 1.42
CA VAL A 413 0.88 6.25 0.82
C VAL A 413 0.40 5.34 1.94
N LYS A 414 -0.93 5.22 2.06
CA LYS A 414 -1.55 4.51 3.19
C LYS A 414 -2.04 3.11 2.87
N SER A 415 -2.41 2.88 1.63
CA SER A 415 -3.02 1.60 1.26
C SER A 415 -2.54 1.13 -0.09
N LEU A 416 -2.31 -0.16 -0.20
CA LEU A 416 -1.95 -0.86 -1.42
C LEU A 416 -2.93 -2.00 -1.68
N CYS A 417 -3.31 -2.21 -2.91
CA CYS A 417 -3.89 -3.46 -3.36
C CYS A 417 -3.26 -3.91 -4.68
N ILE A 418 -3.22 -5.21 -4.88
CA ILE A 418 -2.58 -5.83 -6.03
C ILE A 418 -3.68 -6.41 -6.92
N HIS A 419 -3.59 -6.11 -8.22
CA HIS A 419 -4.48 -6.71 -9.19
C HIS A 419 -4.19 -8.22 -9.29
N PRO A 420 -5.20 -9.11 -9.25
CA PRO A 420 -5.01 -10.56 -9.28
C PRO A 420 -4.19 -11.07 -10.47
N GLY A 421 -4.21 -10.36 -11.61
CA GLY A 421 -3.34 -10.66 -12.76
C GLY A 421 -1.85 -10.36 -12.53
N GLY A 422 -1.48 -9.82 -11.36
CA GLY A 422 -0.09 -9.59 -10.96
C GLY A 422 0.62 -8.46 -11.70
N ARG A 423 -0.03 -7.80 -12.67
CA ARG A 423 0.57 -6.74 -13.47
C ARG A 423 0.48 -5.35 -12.84
N PHE A 424 -0.67 -5.06 -12.20
CA PHE A 424 -0.95 -3.72 -11.71
C PHE A 424 -0.95 -3.66 -10.20
N ILE A 425 -0.35 -2.59 -9.66
CA ILE A 425 -0.42 -2.19 -8.26
C ILE A 425 -1.28 -0.94 -8.18
N ILE A 426 -2.21 -0.90 -7.26
CA ILE A 426 -3.08 0.25 -7.02
C ILE A 426 -2.78 0.79 -5.64
N SER A 427 -2.52 2.08 -5.54
CA SER A 427 -2.17 2.75 -4.30
C SER A 427 -3.09 3.93 -4.00
N GLY A 428 -3.44 4.10 -2.73
CA GLY A 428 -4.17 5.25 -2.21
C GLY A 428 -3.31 6.06 -1.25
N ALA A 429 -3.36 7.39 -1.36
CA ALA A 429 -2.51 8.27 -0.60
C ALA A 429 -3.21 9.52 -0.05
N ASP A 430 -2.53 10.20 0.87
CA ASP A 430 -2.98 11.47 1.45
C ASP A 430 -2.92 12.63 0.45
N ASP A 431 -2.37 12.45 -0.75
CA ASP A 431 -2.45 13.39 -1.86
C ASP A 431 -3.82 13.39 -2.57
N LYS A 432 -4.81 12.66 -2.02
CA LYS A 432 -6.20 12.53 -2.52
C LYS A 432 -6.33 11.72 -3.81
N THR A 433 -5.22 11.16 -4.29
CA THR A 433 -5.19 10.40 -5.55
C THR A 433 -5.08 8.91 -5.30
N ILE A 434 -5.60 8.16 -6.26
CA ILE A 434 -5.26 6.77 -6.47
C ILE A 434 -4.35 6.71 -7.67
N ARG A 435 -3.29 5.91 -7.59
CA ARG A 435 -2.38 5.66 -8.70
C ARG A 435 -2.35 4.20 -9.05
N VAL A 436 -2.30 3.95 -10.35
CA VAL A 436 -2.16 2.59 -10.90
C VAL A 436 -0.79 2.48 -11.53
N TRP A 437 -0.01 1.51 -11.09
CA TRP A 437 1.37 1.27 -11.50
C TRP A 437 1.44 0.02 -12.34
N ASP A 438 2.08 0.09 -13.49
CA ASP A 438 2.22 -1.03 -14.44
C ASP A 438 3.61 -1.66 -14.33
N LEU A 439 3.68 -2.87 -13.77
CA LEU A 439 4.92 -3.62 -13.63
C LEU A 439 5.56 -4.02 -14.98
N SER A 440 4.76 -4.11 -16.06
CA SER A 440 5.32 -4.46 -17.37
C SER A 440 6.29 -3.40 -17.91
N THR A 441 6.19 -2.16 -17.43
CA THR A 441 7.10 -1.07 -17.84
C THR A 441 8.50 -1.20 -17.25
N LEU A 442 8.67 -2.05 -16.24
CA LEU A 442 9.94 -2.25 -15.55
C LEU A 442 11.02 -2.80 -16.49
N ILE A 443 10.67 -3.78 -17.31
CA ILE A 443 11.60 -4.39 -18.28
C ILE A 443 11.99 -3.38 -19.38
N GLU A 444 11.02 -2.63 -19.91
CA GLU A 444 11.25 -1.73 -21.04
C GLU A 444 11.97 -0.45 -20.65
N LYS A 445 11.64 0.12 -19.48
CA LYS A 445 12.07 1.46 -19.08
C LYS A 445 12.99 1.47 -17.85
N GLY A 446 13.25 0.32 -17.24
CA GLY A 446 14.05 0.21 -16.03
C GLY A 446 13.40 0.81 -14.79
N SER A 447 12.12 1.21 -14.87
CA SER A 447 11.35 1.80 -13.77
C SER A 447 9.87 1.47 -13.93
N VAL A 448 9.16 1.34 -12.80
CA VAL A 448 7.71 1.17 -12.80
C VAL A 448 7.05 2.52 -13.00
N LEU A 449 6.30 2.67 -14.07
CA LEU A 449 5.60 3.91 -14.36
C LEU A 449 4.19 3.92 -13.80
N CYS A 450 3.78 5.11 -13.38
CA CYS A 450 2.38 5.38 -13.09
C CYS A 450 1.59 5.44 -14.41
N GLY A 451 0.81 4.41 -14.67
CA GLY A 451 0.00 4.31 -15.88
C GLY A 451 -1.27 5.18 -15.81
N LYS A 452 -1.79 5.42 -14.61
CA LYS A 452 -3.02 6.20 -14.41
C LYS A 452 -3.07 6.88 -13.06
N ILE A 453 -3.59 8.10 -13.04
CA ILE A 453 -3.83 8.90 -11.83
C ILE A 453 -5.32 9.22 -11.79
N LEU A 454 -5.99 8.85 -10.69
CA LEU A 454 -7.39 9.11 -10.46
C LEU A 454 -7.54 10.10 -9.30
N GLN A 455 -8.29 11.18 -9.50
CA GLN A 455 -8.71 12.06 -8.42
C GLN A 455 -9.81 11.36 -7.64
N ALA A 456 -9.42 10.72 -6.55
CA ALA A 456 -10.29 9.75 -5.89
C ALA A 456 -11.20 10.37 -4.85
N HIS A 457 -10.71 11.29 -4.04
CA HIS A 457 -11.44 11.88 -2.93
C HIS A 457 -11.15 13.37 -2.79
N GLU A 458 -12.06 14.09 -2.12
CA GLU A 458 -11.84 15.50 -1.77
C GLU A 458 -10.82 15.66 -0.62
N SER A 459 -10.59 14.59 0.15
CA SER A 459 -9.62 14.50 1.23
C SER A 459 -8.75 13.25 1.08
N PHE A 460 -8.04 12.87 2.13
CA PHE A 460 -7.10 11.74 2.14
C PHE A 460 -7.78 10.41 1.81
N VAL A 461 -7.11 9.55 1.04
CA VAL A 461 -7.52 8.18 0.78
C VAL A 461 -6.92 7.27 1.87
N ASN A 462 -7.77 6.71 2.72
CA ASN A 462 -7.31 5.85 3.81
C ASN A 462 -7.15 4.38 3.40
N SER A 463 -8.05 3.90 2.56
CA SER A 463 -8.10 2.49 2.22
C SER A 463 -8.52 2.27 0.77
N VAL A 464 -7.86 1.31 0.13
CA VAL A 464 -8.20 0.81 -1.21
C VAL A 464 -8.33 -0.70 -1.10
N HIS A 465 -9.41 -1.26 -1.62
CA HIS A 465 -9.63 -2.69 -1.64
C HIS A 465 -10.18 -3.12 -3.00
N MET A 466 -9.59 -4.16 -3.57
CA MET A 466 -10.05 -4.75 -4.82
C MET A 466 -10.96 -5.94 -4.55
N ALA A 467 -12.01 -6.07 -5.35
CA ALA A 467 -12.85 -7.26 -5.30
C ALA A 467 -11.99 -8.49 -5.65
N SER A 468 -12.11 -9.54 -4.85
CA SER A 468 -11.51 -10.83 -5.15
C SER A 468 -12.38 -11.55 -6.19
N PHE A 469 -11.74 -12.26 -7.11
CA PHE A 469 -12.43 -13.05 -8.11
C PHE A 469 -11.95 -14.49 -8.00
N GLU A 470 -12.89 -15.41 -7.80
CA GLU A 470 -12.60 -16.82 -7.99
C GLU A 470 -12.59 -17.11 -9.50
N VAL A 471 -11.43 -17.53 -10.01
CA VAL A 471 -11.35 -18.08 -11.35
C VAL A 471 -11.65 -19.58 -11.26
N GLU A 472 -12.91 -19.96 -11.51
CA GLU A 472 -13.25 -21.37 -11.64
C GLU A 472 -12.56 -21.96 -12.88
N PHE A 473 -11.66 -22.90 -12.64
CA PHE A 473 -11.05 -23.70 -13.69
C PHE A 473 -11.83 -25.03 -13.84
N ASN A 474 -12.40 -25.25 -15.00
CA ASN A 474 -12.90 -26.57 -15.33
C ASN A 474 -11.72 -27.57 -15.37
N LYS A 475 -11.96 -28.79 -14.92
CA LYS A 475 -10.92 -29.85 -14.85
C LYS A 475 -10.19 -30.14 -16.18
N ASN A 476 -10.75 -29.68 -17.29
CA ASN A 476 -10.24 -29.88 -18.67
C ASN A 476 -9.52 -28.67 -19.27
N ASP A 477 -9.47 -27.53 -18.56
CA ASP A 477 -8.74 -26.37 -19.06
C ASP A 477 -7.23 -26.61 -18.90
N GLU A 478 -6.49 -26.44 -19.99
CA GLU A 478 -5.02 -26.42 -19.94
C GLU A 478 -4.58 -25.33 -18.95
N ARG A 479 -3.95 -25.75 -17.87
CA ARG A 479 -3.48 -24.87 -16.78
C ARG A 479 -2.17 -24.19 -17.14
N THR A 480 -2.08 -23.61 -18.32
CA THR A 480 -0.94 -22.76 -18.67
C THR A 480 -1.14 -21.37 -18.05
N GLU A 481 -0.07 -20.74 -17.58
CA GLU A 481 -0.12 -19.38 -17.03
C GLU A 481 -0.77 -18.38 -18.00
N GLU A 482 -0.55 -18.57 -19.30
CA GLU A 482 -1.14 -17.75 -20.36
C GLU A 482 -2.67 -17.91 -20.46
N ALA A 483 -3.19 -19.13 -20.31
CA ALA A 483 -4.63 -19.37 -20.31
C ALA A 483 -5.31 -18.78 -19.07
N ILE A 484 -4.64 -18.87 -17.90
CA ILE A 484 -5.09 -18.26 -16.65
C ILE A 484 -5.16 -16.74 -16.81
N LEU A 485 -4.10 -16.13 -17.33
CA LEU A 485 -4.03 -14.68 -17.56
C LEU A 485 -5.09 -14.21 -18.56
N LYS A 486 -5.24 -14.93 -19.68
CA LYS A 486 -6.23 -14.59 -20.69
C LYS A 486 -7.66 -14.68 -20.15
N LYS A 487 -7.94 -15.66 -19.28
CA LYS A 487 -9.23 -15.81 -18.61
C LYS A 487 -9.46 -14.71 -17.57
N ILE A 488 -8.42 -14.37 -16.80
CA ILE A 488 -8.42 -13.21 -15.88
C ILE A 488 -8.65 -11.92 -16.68
N GLU A 489 -7.92 -11.67 -17.74
CA GLU A 489 -8.05 -10.47 -18.58
C GLU A 489 -9.40 -10.37 -19.30
N SER A 490 -10.00 -11.50 -19.69
CA SER A 490 -11.30 -11.52 -20.38
C SER A 490 -12.50 -11.34 -19.43
N ASN A 491 -12.41 -11.83 -18.20
CA ASN A 491 -13.51 -11.85 -17.24
C ASN A 491 -13.46 -10.72 -16.21
N MET A 492 -12.34 -10.01 -16.08
CA MET A 492 -12.17 -8.96 -15.08
C MET A 492 -12.66 -7.61 -15.54
N ARG A 493 -13.75 -7.17 -14.97
CA ARG A 493 -13.96 -5.75 -14.72
C ARG A 493 -13.17 -5.39 -13.47
N CYS A 494 -12.29 -4.39 -13.56
CA CYS A 494 -11.57 -3.89 -12.42
C CYS A 494 -12.53 -3.21 -11.45
N ILE A 495 -13.01 -3.97 -10.48
CA ILE A 495 -13.88 -3.43 -9.43
C ILE A 495 -13.02 -3.23 -8.20
N PHE A 496 -12.85 -2.00 -7.80
CA PHE A 496 -12.23 -1.67 -6.53
C PHE A 496 -13.02 -0.58 -5.79
N VAL A 497 -12.83 -0.53 -4.50
CA VAL A 497 -13.51 0.39 -3.61
C VAL A 497 -12.49 1.19 -2.83
N THR A 498 -12.80 2.46 -2.61
CA THR A 498 -11.93 3.36 -1.86
C THR A 498 -12.70 4.04 -0.75
N GLY A 499 -12.04 4.21 0.38
CA GLY A 499 -12.57 4.93 1.54
C GLY A 499 -11.72 6.15 1.86
N GLY A 500 -12.36 7.29 2.07
CA GLY A 500 -11.69 8.55 2.30
C GLY A 500 -12.07 9.24 3.61
N VAL A 501 -11.23 10.17 4.01
CA VAL A 501 -11.48 11.10 5.13
C VAL A 501 -12.63 12.06 4.80
N ASP A 502 -13.01 12.20 3.54
CA ASP A 502 -14.19 12.96 3.07
C ASP A 502 -15.53 12.27 3.41
N LYS A 503 -15.48 11.19 4.22
CA LYS A 503 -16.66 10.45 4.70
C LYS A 503 -17.44 9.74 3.60
N THR A 504 -16.77 9.47 2.51
CA THR A 504 -17.33 8.76 1.36
C THR A 504 -16.61 7.45 1.10
N VAL A 505 -17.38 6.50 0.59
CA VAL A 505 -16.88 5.29 -0.03
C VAL A 505 -17.20 5.38 -1.52
N ARG A 506 -16.20 5.16 -2.37
CA ARG A 506 -16.38 5.25 -3.83
C ARG A 506 -16.12 3.89 -4.46
N LEU A 507 -17.04 3.50 -5.32
CA LEU A 507 -16.95 2.28 -6.13
C LEU A 507 -16.43 2.66 -7.51
N TRP A 508 -15.47 1.92 -8.00
CA TRP A 508 -14.84 2.06 -9.29
C TRP A 508 -15.07 0.78 -10.10
N SER A 509 -15.75 0.89 -11.23
CA SER A 509 -16.11 -0.26 -12.07
C SER A 509 -16.16 0.10 -13.55
#